data_d923f38efb138873429b60eb6c5a5b4d
#
_entry.id   d923f38efb138873429b60eb6c5a5b4d
#
_cell.length_a   1.000
_cell.length_b   1.000
_cell.length_c   1.000
_cell.angle_alpha   90.00
_cell.angle_beta   90.00
_cell.angle_gamma   90.00
#
_symmetry.space_group_name_H-M   'P 1'
#
loop_
_entity.id
_entity.type
_entity.pdbx_description
1 polymer ?
#
loop_
_entity_poly.entity_id
_entity_poly.type
_entity_poly.pdbx_seq_one_letter_code
_entity_poly.pdbx_strand_id
1 'polypeptide(L)'
;MPSTYVRRFNLKDSLSDKQVGDFWKFLLAEFVPTLQKPAGVNSVKVYSGAGALRADIRLVLDMDHAGIYEGLLRERAISPLLGTFYGALDLATSTQTFIREVTPDLLKALSS
;
A
#
# COMPACT_ATOMS: atom_id res chain seq x y z
N MET A 1 11.75 -4.90 -13.94
CA MET A 1 12.33 -3.82 -13.15
C MET A 1 11.58 -3.66 -11.84
N PRO A 2 12.28 -3.67 -10.71
CA PRO A 2 11.62 -3.46 -9.42
C PRO A 2 10.85 -2.15 -9.39
N SER A 3 9.68 -2.19 -8.74
CA SER A 3 8.82 -1.04 -8.59
C SER A 3 8.26 -1.02 -7.16
N THR A 4 8.13 0.17 -6.61
CA THR A 4 7.54 0.37 -5.29
C THR A 4 6.24 1.15 -5.45
N TYR A 5 5.15 0.55 -4.98
CA TYR A 5 3.86 1.20 -4.93
C TYR A 5 3.68 1.85 -3.56
N VAL A 6 3.29 3.12 -3.56
CA VAL A 6 3.01 3.86 -2.33
C VAL A 6 1.60 4.42 -2.40
N ARG A 7 0.75 4.02 -1.47
CA ARG A 7 -0.54 4.66 -1.26
C ARG A 7 -0.49 5.46 0.01
N ARG A 8 -0.68 6.76 -0.11
CA ARG A 8 -0.81 7.67 1.03
C ARG A 8 -2.27 7.99 1.25
N PHE A 9 -2.72 7.90 2.50
CA PHE A 9 -4.12 8.15 2.83
C PHE A 9 -4.32 8.62 4.26
N ASN A 10 -5.48 9.22 4.49
CA ASN A 10 -6.00 9.53 5.82
C ASN A 10 -7.22 8.64 6.07
N LEU A 11 -7.50 8.37 7.33
CA LEU A 11 -8.75 7.72 7.72
C LEU A 11 -9.88 8.75 7.78
N LYS A 12 -11.12 8.29 7.63
CA LYS A 12 -12.30 9.15 7.77
C LYS A 12 -12.36 9.76 9.16
N ASP A 13 -12.65 11.05 9.26
CA ASP A 13 -12.82 11.76 10.53
C ASP A 13 -13.97 11.20 11.37
N SER A 14 -14.96 10.59 10.72
CA SER A 14 -16.12 10.02 11.38
C SER A 14 -15.85 8.74 12.16
N LEU A 15 -14.67 8.13 12.00
CA LEU A 15 -14.34 6.90 12.71
C LEU A 15 -14.07 7.18 14.19
N SER A 16 -14.67 6.37 15.07
CA SER A 16 -14.34 6.39 16.50
C SER A 16 -12.93 5.86 16.73
N ASP A 17 -12.38 6.11 17.93
CA ASP A 17 -11.08 5.56 18.30
C ASP A 17 -11.07 4.03 18.24
N LYS A 18 -12.19 3.39 18.63
CA LYS A 18 -12.32 1.94 18.50
C LYS A 18 -12.26 1.49 17.05
N GLN A 19 -12.94 2.18 16.16
CA GLN A 19 -12.92 1.85 14.73
C GLN A 19 -11.54 2.04 14.12
N VAL A 20 -10.81 3.07 14.52
CA VAL A 20 -9.42 3.26 14.10
C VAL A 20 -8.55 2.10 14.57
N GLY A 21 -8.69 1.69 15.83
CA GLY A 21 -7.97 0.54 16.37
C GLY A 21 -8.30 -0.76 15.63
N ASP A 22 -9.58 -0.97 15.33
CA ASP A 22 -10.02 -2.14 14.58
C ASP A 22 -9.44 -2.15 13.15
N PHE A 23 -9.37 -0.99 12.51
CA PHE A 23 -8.76 -0.85 11.18
C PHE A 23 -7.28 -1.24 11.22
N TRP A 24 -6.52 -0.76 12.19
CA TRP A 24 -5.10 -1.09 12.32
C TRP A 24 -4.88 -2.57 12.59
N LYS A 25 -5.72 -3.20 13.39
CA LYS A 25 -5.68 -4.66 13.61
C LYS A 25 -5.92 -5.41 12.31
N PHE A 26 -6.94 -5.00 11.56
CA PHE A 26 -7.24 -5.56 10.24
C PHE A 26 -6.04 -5.40 9.30
N LEU A 27 -5.49 -4.20 9.23
CA LEU A 27 -4.39 -3.88 8.31
C LEU A 27 -3.17 -4.75 8.59
N LEU A 28 -2.76 -4.86 9.84
CA LEU A 28 -1.54 -5.55 10.22
C LEU A 28 -1.71 -7.08 10.34
N ALA A 29 -2.88 -7.54 10.74
CA ALA A 29 -3.11 -8.98 10.97
C ALA A 29 -3.65 -9.71 9.75
N GLU A 30 -4.37 -9.02 8.86
CA GLU A 30 -5.04 -9.65 7.71
C GLU A 30 -4.55 -9.08 6.37
N PHE A 31 -4.63 -7.78 6.18
CA PHE A 31 -4.41 -7.16 4.87
C PHE A 31 -2.95 -7.26 4.42
N VAL A 32 -2.03 -6.80 5.25
CA VAL A 32 -0.59 -6.82 4.94
C VAL A 32 -0.09 -8.25 4.72
N PRO A 33 -0.37 -9.23 5.61
CA PRO A 33 0.08 -10.60 5.37
C PRO A 33 -0.49 -11.21 4.10
N THR A 34 -1.73 -10.88 3.74
CA THR A 34 -2.36 -11.39 2.53
C THR A 34 -1.73 -10.78 1.28
N LEU A 35 -1.39 -9.48 1.32
CA LEU A 35 -0.69 -8.83 0.21
C LEU A 35 0.72 -9.37 -0.02
N GLN A 36 1.36 -9.94 1.00
CA GLN A 36 2.71 -10.47 0.89
C GLN A 36 2.79 -11.85 0.23
N LYS A 37 1.67 -12.56 0.14
CA LYS A 37 1.65 -13.95 -0.36
C LYS A 37 1.87 -14.10 -1.87
N PRO A 38 1.30 -13.26 -2.74
CA PRO A 38 1.44 -13.45 -4.18
C PRO A 38 2.89 -13.36 -4.65
N ALA A 39 3.22 -14.15 -5.65
CA ALA A 39 4.54 -14.11 -6.28
C ALA A 39 4.81 -12.72 -6.86
N GLY A 40 6.02 -12.25 -6.72
CA GLY A 40 6.43 -10.92 -7.21
C GLY A 40 6.29 -9.80 -6.20
N VAL A 41 5.64 -10.03 -5.07
CA VAL A 41 5.59 -9.07 -3.95
C VAL A 41 6.75 -9.38 -3.01
N ASN A 42 7.69 -8.46 -2.89
CA ASN A 42 8.91 -8.68 -2.10
C ASN A 42 8.76 -8.22 -0.65
N SER A 43 8.04 -7.13 -0.42
CA SER A 43 7.72 -6.67 0.93
C SER A 43 6.47 -5.79 0.93
N VAL A 44 5.77 -5.78 2.06
CA VAL A 44 4.65 -4.89 2.33
C VAL A 44 4.86 -4.28 3.70
N LYS A 45 4.92 -2.95 3.76
CA LYS A 45 5.14 -2.20 4.99
C LYS A 45 4.14 -1.08 5.12
N VAL A 46 3.82 -0.70 6.35
CA VAL A 46 2.92 0.42 6.62
C VAL A 46 3.63 1.41 7.53
N TYR A 47 3.50 2.68 7.19
CA TYR A 47 4.07 3.79 7.95
C TYR A 47 2.98 4.77 8.33
N SER A 48 3.17 5.50 9.43
CA SER A 48 2.35 6.65 9.77
C SER A 48 3.23 7.89 9.92
N GLY A 49 2.74 9.04 9.49
CA GLY A 49 3.47 10.29 9.61
C GLY A 49 3.44 10.80 11.05
N ALA A 50 4.61 11.03 11.64
CA ALA A 50 4.77 11.65 12.98
C ALA A 50 3.92 10.97 14.08
N GLY A 51 3.69 9.66 13.98
CA GLY A 51 2.90 8.91 14.97
C GLY A 51 1.39 9.09 14.85
N ALA A 52 0.91 9.75 13.80
CA ALA A 52 -0.51 9.97 13.58
C ALA A 52 -1.17 8.69 13.05
N LEU A 53 -2.01 8.05 13.85
CA LEU A 53 -2.68 6.81 13.45
C LEU A 53 -3.91 7.06 12.56
N ARG A 54 -4.34 8.31 12.37
CA ARG A 54 -5.49 8.69 11.54
C ARG A 54 -5.11 9.35 10.23
N ALA A 55 -3.89 9.86 10.11
CA ALA A 55 -3.49 10.66 8.96
C ALA A 55 -2.07 10.32 8.50
N ASP A 56 -1.78 10.67 7.27
CA ASP A 56 -0.48 10.48 6.64
C ASP A 56 0.02 9.03 6.75
N ILE A 57 -0.90 8.10 6.53
CA ILE A 57 -0.60 6.67 6.55
C ILE A 57 -0.11 6.29 5.15
N ARG A 58 0.93 5.47 5.09
CA ARG A 58 1.52 5.01 3.82
C ARG A 58 1.63 3.51 3.79
N LEU A 59 0.97 2.92 2.79
CA LEU A 59 1.11 1.50 2.47
C LEU A 59 2.13 1.38 1.35
N VAL A 60 3.19 0.63 1.59
CA VAL A 60 4.33 0.52 0.67
C VAL A 60 4.52 -0.92 0.26
N LEU A 61 4.42 -1.19 -1.05
CA LEU A 61 4.63 -2.51 -1.63
C LEU A 61 5.85 -2.48 -2.54
N ASP A 62 6.86 -3.30 -2.23
CA ASP A 62 7.98 -3.53 -3.13
C ASP A 62 7.68 -4.76 -3.98
N MET A 63 7.76 -4.59 -5.30
CA MET A 63 7.36 -5.61 -6.26
C MET A 63 8.45 -5.78 -7.33
N ASP A 64 8.47 -6.95 -7.98
CA ASP A 64 9.39 -7.22 -9.07
C ASP A 64 9.19 -6.27 -10.26
N HIS A 65 7.95 -5.87 -10.52
CA HIS A 65 7.61 -4.86 -11.51
C HIS A 65 6.20 -4.31 -11.25
N ALA A 66 5.89 -3.17 -11.84
CA ALA A 66 4.62 -2.47 -11.60
C ALA A 66 3.39 -3.28 -12.00
N GLY A 67 3.50 -4.14 -12.99
CA GLY A 67 2.38 -4.99 -13.44
C GLY A 67 1.85 -5.95 -12.40
N ILE A 68 2.66 -6.29 -11.39
CA ILE A 68 2.23 -7.14 -10.27
C ILE A 68 1.02 -6.54 -9.55
N TYR A 69 0.98 -5.21 -9.40
CA TYR A 69 -0.09 -4.53 -8.67
C TYR A 69 -1.48 -4.82 -9.24
N GLU A 70 -1.65 -4.80 -10.56
CA GLU A 70 -2.94 -5.10 -11.18
C GLU A 70 -3.42 -6.51 -10.85
N GLY A 71 -2.50 -7.47 -10.86
CA GLY A 71 -2.80 -8.85 -10.50
C GLY A 71 -3.24 -8.99 -9.05
N LEU A 72 -2.66 -8.18 -8.13
CA LEU A 72 -3.03 -8.22 -6.71
C LEU A 72 -4.51 -7.91 -6.50
N LEU A 73 -5.05 -6.93 -7.21
CA LEU A 73 -6.44 -6.52 -7.04
C LEU A 73 -7.43 -7.61 -7.47
N ARG A 74 -6.99 -8.57 -8.26
CA ARG A 74 -7.80 -9.70 -8.76
C ARG A 74 -7.63 -10.98 -7.96
N GLU A 75 -6.68 -11.02 -7.03
CA GLU A 75 -6.45 -12.19 -6.20
C GLU A 75 -7.67 -12.48 -5.32
N ARG A 76 -8.06 -13.76 -5.27
CA ARG A 76 -9.25 -14.19 -4.50
C ARG A 76 -9.13 -13.87 -3.02
N ALA A 77 -7.93 -13.96 -2.45
CA ALA A 77 -7.71 -13.68 -1.05
C ALA A 77 -7.69 -12.19 -0.73
N ILE A 78 -7.36 -11.33 -1.71
CA ILE A 78 -7.21 -9.89 -1.52
C ILE A 78 -8.51 -9.15 -1.82
N SER A 79 -9.17 -9.51 -2.90
CA SER A 79 -10.37 -8.81 -3.36
C SER A 79 -11.43 -8.60 -2.27
N PRO A 80 -11.78 -9.61 -1.43
CA PRO A 80 -12.75 -9.40 -0.37
C PRO A 80 -12.31 -8.41 0.71
N LEU A 81 -11.00 -8.22 0.89
CA LEU A 81 -10.44 -7.32 1.90
C LEU A 81 -10.44 -5.87 1.45
N LEU A 82 -10.53 -5.60 0.16
CA LEU A 82 -10.48 -4.24 -0.39
C LEU A 82 -11.63 -3.37 0.08
N GLY A 83 -12.82 -3.93 0.22
CA GLY A 83 -13.98 -3.18 0.72
C GLY A 83 -13.76 -2.67 2.13
N THR A 84 -13.23 -3.49 3.02
CA THR A 84 -12.90 -3.11 4.38
C THR A 84 -11.81 -2.05 4.40
N PHE A 85 -10.78 -2.22 3.58
CA PHE A 85 -9.68 -1.26 3.48
C PHE A 85 -10.18 0.10 3.02
N TYR A 86 -10.81 0.17 1.84
CA TYR A 86 -11.28 1.45 1.27
C TYR A 86 -12.40 2.08 2.10
N GLY A 87 -13.21 1.28 2.77
CA GLY A 87 -14.32 1.78 3.58
C GLY A 87 -13.89 2.68 4.74
N ALA A 88 -12.67 2.54 5.23
CA ALA A 88 -12.14 3.35 6.32
C ALA A 88 -11.38 4.59 5.84
N LEU A 89 -11.03 4.67 4.54
CA LEU A 89 -10.22 5.73 3.98
C LEU A 89 -11.04 6.96 3.61
N ASP A 90 -10.44 8.13 3.83
CA ASP A 90 -10.88 9.36 3.17
C ASP A 90 -10.34 9.33 1.74
N LEU A 91 -11.14 8.85 0.80
CA LEU A 91 -10.72 8.65 -0.59
C LEU A 91 -10.37 9.95 -1.30
N ALA A 92 -10.95 11.07 -0.86
CA ALA A 92 -10.65 12.38 -1.45
C ALA A 92 -9.20 12.82 -1.23
N THR A 93 -8.57 12.35 -0.15
CA THR A 93 -7.18 12.66 0.18
C THR A 93 -6.20 11.54 -0.16
N SER A 94 -6.71 10.41 -0.62
CA SER A 94 -5.87 9.26 -0.97
C SER A 94 -5.13 9.50 -2.29
N THR A 95 -3.84 9.24 -2.27
CA THR A 95 -3.00 9.29 -3.48
C THR A 95 -2.23 7.99 -3.63
N GLN A 96 -1.89 7.66 -4.86
CA GLN A 96 -1.06 6.50 -5.13
C GLN A 96 0.00 6.86 -6.16
N THR A 97 1.16 6.25 -6.02
CA THR A 97 2.26 6.47 -6.93
C THR A 97 3.12 5.22 -7.05
N PHE A 98 3.72 5.05 -8.22
CA PHE A 98 4.74 4.03 -8.43
C PHE A 98 6.08 4.73 -8.51
N ILE A 99 7.03 4.29 -7.70
CA ILE A 99 8.39 4.81 -7.69
C ILE A 99 9.37 3.67 -7.93
N ARG A 100 10.57 4.01 -8.35
CA ARG A 100 11.65 3.05 -8.46
C ARG A 100 12.95 3.71 -8.04
N GLU A 101 13.87 2.91 -7.54
CA GLU A 101 15.20 3.40 -7.22
C GLU A 101 15.93 3.80 -8.50
N VAL A 102 16.56 4.97 -8.48
CA VAL A 102 17.43 5.40 -9.58
C VAL A 102 18.82 4.84 -9.31
N THR A 103 19.27 3.97 -10.20
CA THR A 103 20.58 3.36 -10.12
C THR A 103 21.47 3.86 -11.24
N PRO A 104 22.81 3.71 -11.13
CA PRO A 104 23.70 4.05 -12.25
C PRO A 104 23.36 3.33 -13.55
N ASP A 105 22.85 2.11 -13.47
CA ASP A 105 22.46 1.35 -14.67
C ASP A 105 21.28 1.98 -15.40
N LEU A 106 20.35 2.60 -14.67
CA LEU A 106 19.26 3.35 -15.30
C LEU A 106 19.78 4.57 -16.06
N LEU A 107 20.79 5.24 -15.51
CA LEU A 107 21.37 6.43 -16.14
C LEU A 107 22.13 6.09 -17.42
N LYS A 108 22.74 4.90 -17.50
CA LYS A 108 23.41 4.43 -18.71
C LYS A 108 22.49 4.38 -19.92
N ALA A 109 21.22 4.04 -19.71
CA ALA A 109 20.24 3.98 -20.79
C ALA A 109 19.99 5.34 -21.45
N LEU A 110 20.23 6.45 -20.73
CA LEU A 110 20.05 7.80 -21.25
C LEU A 110 21.24 8.29 -22.06
N SER A 111 22.43 7.71 -21.87
CA SER A 111 23.67 8.16 -22.52
C SER A 111 24.06 7.29 -23.71
N SER A 112 23.30 6.27 -24.04
CA SER A 112 23.55 5.39 -25.18
C SER A 112 22.79 5.79 -26.45
#